data_b5fd9dc942aac2cf2f11d69130c7fac7
#
_entry.id   b5fd9dc942aac2cf2f11d69130c7fac7
#
_cell.length_a   1.000
_cell.length_b   1.000
_cell.length_c   1.000
_cell.angle_alpha   90.00
_cell.angle_beta   90.00
_cell.angle_gamma   90.00
#
_symmetry.space_group_name_H-M   'P 1'
#
loop_
_entity.id
_entity.type
_entity.pdbx_description
1 polymer ?
#
loop_
_entity_poly.entity_id
_entity_poly.type
_entity_poly.pdbx_seq_one_letter_code
_entity_poly.pdbx_strand_id
1 'polypeptide(L)'
;MEGNLLQQLFNYYVTNFGYLWDLFFKHLLMSVYGVLFAALIGIPLGILLARYTKLSGFVITIANIIQTVPVIAMLAILMLVMGLGSETVVLTVFLYALLPIIKNTYTGIASVDANIKDAGKGMGMTRNQVLRMIELPLSVSVIIGGIRIALVVAIGVVAVGSFIGAPTLGDIVIRGTNATNGTTFILAGAIPIAIIAIVIDVLLRFLEKRLDPTTRHRKNQSNHRPQSINM
;
A
#
# COMPACT_ATOMS: atom_id res chain seq x y z
N MET A 1 8.39 3.45 -38.30
CA MET A 1 9.12 2.60 -37.32
C MET A 1 8.99 1.17 -37.80
N GLU A 2 9.93 0.73 -38.59
CA GLU A 2 10.01 -0.62 -39.13
C GLU A 2 10.73 -1.48 -38.06
N GLY A 3 10.06 -2.49 -37.53
CA GLY A 3 10.63 -3.41 -36.55
C GLY A 3 9.56 -4.12 -35.71
N ASN A 4 9.88 -5.30 -35.19
CA ASN A 4 9.02 -6.02 -34.27
C ASN A 4 8.81 -5.17 -32.99
N LEU A 5 7.64 -5.28 -32.35
CA LEU A 5 7.25 -4.55 -31.13
C LEU A 5 8.34 -4.59 -30.05
N LEU A 6 8.98 -5.73 -29.87
CA LEU A 6 10.07 -5.89 -28.89
C LEU A 6 11.29 -5.00 -29.23
N GLN A 7 11.63 -4.88 -30.51
CA GLN A 7 12.73 -4.03 -30.96
C GLN A 7 12.41 -2.54 -30.77
N GLN A 8 11.17 -2.14 -31.04
CA GLN A 8 10.70 -0.77 -30.81
C GLN A 8 10.72 -0.42 -29.31
N LEU A 9 10.28 -1.33 -28.44
CA LEU A 9 10.36 -1.17 -26.98
C LEU A 9 11.80 -1.03 -26.50
N PHE A 10 12.69 -1.92 -26.94
CA PHE A 10 14.09 -1.89 -26.58
C PHE A 10 14.74 -0.55 -26.99
N ASN A 11 14.54 -0.14 -28.23
CA ASN A 11 15.05 1.13 -28.72
C ASN A 11 14.50 2.32 -27.93
N TYR A 12 13.19 2.29 -27.59
CA TYR A 12 12.58 3.34 -26.76
C TYR A 12 13.23 3.44 -25.39
N TYR A 13 13.44 2.30 -24.70
CA TYR A 13 14.09 2.28 -23.40
C TYR A 13 15.54 2.78 -23.46
N VAL A 14 16.31 2.35 -24.45
CA VAL A 14 17.72 2.79 -24.60
C VAL A 14 17.79 4.29 -24.91
N THR A 15 16.97 4.77 -25.83
CA THR A 15 17.01 6.18 -26.26
C THR A 15 16.49 7.12 -25.16
N ASN A 16 15.51 6.70 -24.36
CA ASN A 16 14.85 7.55 -23.36
C ASN A 16 15.20 7.16 -21.91
N PHE A 17 16.28 6.42 -21.69
CA PHE A 17 16.62 5.86 -20.38
C PHE A 17 16.62 6.90 -19.26
N GLY A 18 17.27 8.05 -19.46
CA GLY A 18 17.33 9.11 -18.44
C GLY A 18 15.96 9.69 -18.07
N TYR A 19 15.10 9.89 -19.09
CA TYR A 19 13.73 10.37 -18.88
C TYR A 19 12.87 9.35 -18.13
N LEU A 20 12.94 8.08 -18.52
CA LEU A 20 12.24 7.00 -17.86
C LEU A 20 12.66 6.83 -16.39
N TRP A 21 13.97 6.98 -16.15
CA TRP A 21 14.55 6.88 -14.81
C TRP A 21 14.08 8.02 -13.88
N ASP A 22 14.02 9.24 -14.39
CA ASP A 22 13.47 10.39 -13.67
C ASP A 22 11.99 10.19 -13.32
N LEU A 23 11.18 9.76 -14.31
CA LEU A 23 9.77 9.45 -14.07
C LEU A 23 9.57 8.29 -13.09
N PHE A 24 10.41 7.26 -13.14
CA PHE A 24 10.38 6.13 -12.22
C PHE A 24 10.56 6.58 -10.76
N PHE A 25 11.57 7.40 -10.49
CA PHE A 25 11.80 7.91 -9.14
C PHE A 25 10.70 8.85 -8.67
N LYS A 26 10.25 9.75 -9.50
CA LYS A 26 9.14 10.65 -9.17
C LYS A 26 7.86 9.88 -8.87
N HIS A 27 7.54 8.88 -9.68
CA HIS A 27 6.40 7.99 -9.48
C HIS A 27 6.51 7.25 -8.14
N LEU A 28 7.66 6.64 -7.86
CA LEU A 28 7.90 5.92 -6.61
C LEU A 28 7.82 6.85 -5.39
N LEU A 29 8.47 8.02 -5.45
CA LEU A 29 8.47 8.98 -4.35
C LEU A 29 7.06 9.50 -4.02
N MET A 30 6.26 9.87 -5.02
CA MET A 30 4.87 10.30 -4.79
C MET A 30 4.05 9.19 -4.13
N SER A 31 4.20 7.93 -4.58
CA SER A 31 3.52 6.79 -3.97
C SER A 31 3.93 6.59 -2.52
N VAL A 32 5.22 6.63 -2.23
CA VAL A 32 5.76 6.45 -0.88
C VAL A 32 5.38 7.60 0.06
N TYR A 33 5.50 8.85 -0.38
CA TYR A 33 5.14 10.01 0.45
C TYR A 33 3.66 10.01 0.83
N GLY A 34 2.77 9.77 -0.13
CA GLY A 34 1.34 9.71 0.16
C GLY A 34 0.98 8.62 1.16
N VAL A 35 1.56 7.42 1.00
CA VAL A 35 1.35 6.31 1.95
C VAL A 35 2.02 6.55 3.29
N LEU A 36 3.19 7.17 3.33
CA LEU A 36 3.86 7.54 4.57
C LEU A 36 3.01 8.49 5.41
N PHE A 37 2.48 9.56 4.81
CA PHE A 37 1.56 10.47 5.49
C PHE A 37 0.29 9.76 5.96
N ALA A 38 -0.26 8.87 5.12
CA ALA A 38 -1.41 8.06 5.50
C ALA A 38 -1.10 7.10 6.66
N ALA A 39 0.10 6.53 6.73
CA ALA A 39 0.52 5.66 7.82
C ALA A 39 0.71 6.44 9.14
N LEU A 40 1.31 7.63 9.07
CA LEU A 40 1.50 8.51 10.23
C LEU A 40 0.18 8.90 10.91
N ILE A 41 -0.90 9.02 10.16
CA ILE A 41 -2.23 9.37 10.69
C ILE A 41 -3.07 8.09 10.88
N GLY A 42 -3.07 7.21 9.90
CA GLY A 42 -3.94 6.03 9.86
C GLY A 42 -3.62 4.98 10.91
N ILE A 43 -2.33 4.76 11.23
CA ILE A 43 -1.96 3.80 12.26
C ILE A 43 -2.40 4.28 13.65
N PRO A 44 -2.07 5.50 14.12
CA PRO A 44 -2.59 6.02 15.38
C PRO A 44 -4.11 6.02 15.45
N LEU A 45 -4.77 6.41 14.37
CA LEU A 45 -6.23 6.40 14.30
C LEU A 45 -6.80 4.98 14.40
N GLY A 46 -6.24 4.00 13.70
CA GLY A 46 -6.63 2.59 13.80
C GLY A 46 -6.46 2.01 15.20
N ILE A 47 -5.36 2.39 15.89
CA ILE A 47 -5.13 2.04 17.31
C ILE A 47 -6.21 2.67 18.19
N LEU A 48 -6.53 3.93 17.97
CA LEU A 48 -7.56 4.63 18.73
C LEU A 48 -8.93 3.97 18.54
N LEU A 49 -9.28 3.59 17.32
CA LEU A 49 -10.54 2.91 17.00
C LEU A 49 -10.65 1.52 17.64
N ALA A 50 -9.54 0.81 17.79
CA ALA A 50 -9.52 -0.45 18.52
C ALA A 50 -9.82 -0.28 20.02
N ARG A 51 -9.53 0.89 20.58
CA ARG A 51 -9.90 1.25 21.96
C ARG A 51 -11.34 1.74 22.10
N TYR A 52 -11.82 2.49 21.12
CA TYR A 52 -13.14 3.14 21.10
C TYR A 52 -14.00 2.55 19.97
N THR A 53 -14.38 1.28 20.12
CA THR A 53 -15.09 0.51 19.08
C THR A 53 -16.39 1.16 18.60
N LYS A 54 -17.05 1.98 19.45
CA LYS A 54 -18.25 2.74 19.05
C LYS A 54 -17.98 3.74 17.91
N LEU A 55 -16.74 4.25 17.81
CA LEU A 55 -16.35 5.20 16.77
C LEU A 55 -15.85 4.50 15.50
N SER A 56 -15.46 3.22 15.58
CA SER A 56 -14.86 2.50 14.46
C SER A 56 -15.76 2.44 13.24
N GLY A 57 -17.05 2.13 13.44
CA GLY A 57 -18.04 2.07 12.36
C GLY A 57 -18.15 3.41 11.60
N PHE A 58 -18.25 4.52 12.32
CA PHE A 58 -18.36 5.85 11.73
C PHE A 58 -17.11 6.25 10.92
N VAL A 59 -15.93 6.13 11.52
CA VAL A 59 -14.66 6.52 10.86
C VAL A 59 -14.36 5.65 9.66
N ILE A 60 -14.54 4.33 9.76
CA ILE A 60 -14.33 3.40 8.65
C ILE A 60 -15.35 3.68 7.53
N THR A 61 -16.59 4.03 7.87
CA THR A 61 -17.60 4.41 6.85
C THR A 61 -17.19 5.66 6.09
N ILE A 62 -16.68 6.71 6.77
CA ILE A 62 -16.17 7.92 6.09
C ILE A 62 -15.01 7.55 5.15
N ALA A 63 -14.05 6.76 5.63
CA ALA A 63 -12.92 6.34 4.79
C ALA A 63 -13.38 5.49 3.59
N ASN A 64 -14.39 4.63 3.76
CA ASN A 64 -15.01 3.90 2.66
C ASN A 64 -15.64 4.85 1.63
N ILE A 65 -16.40 5.86 2.08
CA ILE A 65 -17.03 6.86 1.19
C ILE A 65 -15.95 7.55 0.34
N ILE A 66 -14.83 7.96 0.95
CA ILE A 66 -13.71 8.57 0.22
C ILE A 66 -13.20 7.63 -0.90
N GLN A 67 -13.06 6.34 -0.62
CA GLN A 67 -12.60 5.37 -1.62
C GLN A 67 -13.63 5.04 -2.72
N THR A 68 -14.91 5.35 -2.54
CA THR A 68 -15.91 5.17 -3.60
C THR A 68 -15.82 6.22 -4.69
N VAL A 69 -15.21 7.37 -4.41
CA VAL A 69 -14.99 8.41 -5.41
C VAL A 69 -13.99 7.90 -6.46
N PRO A 70 -14.29 7.95 -7.76
CA PRO A 70 -13.32 7.58 -8.79
C PRO A 70 -12.04 8.43 -8.69
N VAL A 71 -10.87 7.80 -8.88
CA VAL A 71 -9.55 8.47 -8.74
C VAL A 71 -9.47 9.74 -9.57
N ILE A 72 -9.92 9.71 -10.83
CA ILE A 72 -9.91 10.88 -11.72
C ILE A 72 -10.78 12.00 -11.15
N ALA A 73 -11.95 11.67 -10.60
CA ALA A 73 -12.82 12.67 -9.99
C ALA A 73 -12.20 13.29 -8.74
N MET A 74 -11.54 12.48 -7.90
CA MET A 74 -10.84 12.98 -6.72
C MET A 74 -9.70 13.93 -7.11
N LEU A 75 -8.88 13.54 -8.11
CA LEU A 75 -7.82 14.39 -8.65
C LEU A 75 -8.38 15.71 -9.18
N ALA A 76 -9.48 15.68 -9.93
CA ALA A 76 -10.13 16.88 -10.45
C ALA A 76 -10.64 17.80 -9.35
N ILE A 77 -11.28 17.26 -8.29
CA ILE A 77 -11.77 18.03 -7.15
C ILE A 77 -10.61 18.69 -6.39
N LEU A 78 -9.57 17.91 -6.08
CA LEU A 78 -8.42 18.42 -5.33
C LEU A 78 -7.60 19.42 -6.13
N MET A 79 -7.53 19.25 -7.44
CA MET A 79 -6.85 20.20 -8.35
C MET A 79 -7.48 21.60 -8.31
N LEU A 80 -8.79 21.72 -8.06
CA LEU A 80 -9.44 23.04 -7.93
C LEU A 80 -8.94 23.84 -6.73
N VAL A 81 -8.44 23.16 -5.69
CA VAL A 81 -7.96 23.79 -4.45
C VAL A 81 -6.45 23.91 -4.43
N MET A 82 -5.74 22.85 -4.83
CA MET A 82 -4.27 22.74 -4.73
C MET A 82 -3.54 23.06 -6.03
N GLY A 83 -4.27 23.12 -7.16
CA GLY A 83 -3.66 23.28 -8.48
C GLY A 83 -3.20 21.96 -9.10
N LEU A 84 -2.50 22.08 -10.23
CA LEU A 84 -1.95 20.95 -11.00
C LEU A 84 -0.66 20.42 -10.37
N GLY A 85 -0.38 19.14 -10.56
CA GLY A 85 0.95 18.56 -10.31
C GLY A 85 1.05 17.57 -9.16
N SER A 86 2.27 17.37 -8.69
CA SER A 86 2.65 16.28 -7.78
C SER A 86 2.01 16.37 -6.40
N GLU A 87 1.79 17.57 -5.87
CA GLU A 87 1.23 17.77 -4.52
C GLU A 87 -0.21 17.28 -4.44
N THR A 88 -1.01 17.58 -5.45
CA THR A 88 -2.40 17.11 -5.57
C THR A 88 -2.45 15.58 -5.70
N VAL A 89 -1.50 14.97 -6.43
CA VAL A 89 -1.39 13.51 -6.53
C VAL A 89 -1.03 12.90 -5.17
N VAL A 90 -0.05 13.45 -4.45
CA VAL A 90 0.35 12.96 -3.12
C VAL A 90 -0.82 13.04 -2.12
N LEU A 91 -1.59 14.12 -2.13
CA LEU A 91 -2.79 14.24 -1.30
C LEU A 91 -3.87 13.22 -1.70
N THR A 92 -4.05 12.98 -3.00
CA THR A 92 -4.98 11.93 -3.47
C THR A 92 -4.54 10.55 -2.98
N VAL A 93 -3.26 10.22 -3.14
CA VAL A 93 -2.69 8.96 -2.61
C VAL A 93 -2.90 8.84 -1.11
N PHE A 94 -2.64 9.90 -0.35
CA PHE A 94 -2.88 9.95 1.09
C PHE A 94 -4.32 9.56 1.44
N LEU A 95 -5.31 10.16 0.80
CA LEU A 95 -6.73 9.89 1.07
C LEU A 95 -7.11 8.43 0.75
N TYR A 96 -6.63 7.89 -0.38
CA TYR A 96 -6.91 6.51 -0.77
C TYR A 96 -6.17 5.48 0.09
N ALA A 97 -5.01 5.82 0.63
CA ALA A 97 -4.22 4.96 1.49
C ALA A 97 -4.76 4.88 2.93
N LEU A 98 -5.53 5.89 3.38
CA LEU A 98 -6.06 5.92 4.75
C LEU A 98 -6.92 4.70 5.09
N LEU A 99 -7.86 4.32 4.23
CA LEU A 99 -8.79 3.22 4.53
C LEU A 99 -8.08 1.88 4.76
N PRO A 100 -7.22 1.37 3.84
CA PRO A 100 -6.56 0.10 4.07
C PRO A 100 -5.67 0.12 5.32
N ILE A 101 -5.01 1.25 5.62
CA ILE A 101 -4.14 1.38 6.80
C ILE A 101 -4.97 1.41 8.09
N ILE A 102 -6.00 2.25 8.17
CA ILE A 102 -6.87 2.35 9.36
C ILE A 102 -7.55 1.00 9.62
N LYS A 103 -8.17 0.42 8.58
CA LYS A 103 -8.94 -0.82 8.69
C LYS A 103 -8.06 -1.99 9.12
N ASN A 104 -6.88 -2.17 8.51
CA ASN A 104 -5.99 -3.26 8.86
C ASN A 104 -5.37 -3.06 10.26
N THR A 105 -5.03 -1.83 10.65
CA THR A 105 -4.57 -1.54 12.01
C THR A 105 -5.64 -1.86 13.04
N TYR A 106 -6.86 -1.38 12.84
CA TYR A 106 -8.01 -1.68 13.70
C TYR A 106 -8.26 -3.20 13.80
N THR A 107 -8.37 -3.87 12.65
CA THR A 107 -8.66 -5.31 12.60
C THR A 107 -7.52 -6.13 13.23
N GLY A 108 -6.27 -5.77 12.96
CA GLY A 108 -5.10 -6.45 13.55
C GLY A 108 -5.14 -6.43 15.06
N ILE A 109 -5.41 -5.27 15.67
CA ILE A 109 -5.48 -5.13 17.13
C ILE A 109 -6.74 -5.82 17.69
N ALA A 110 -7.87 -5.69 17.02
CA ALA A 110 -9.13 -6.29 17.45
C ALA A 110 -9.09 -7.83 17.41
N SER A 111 -8.36 -8.41 16.46
CA SER A 111 -8.25 -9.86 16.25
C SER A 111 -7.32 -10.58 17.25
N VAL A 112 -6.58 -9.86 18.09
CA VAL A 112 -5.74 -10.49 19.12
C VAL A 112 -6.61 -11.23 20.11
N ASP A 113 -6.26 -12.49 20.41
CA ASP A 113 -7.02 -13.41 21.27
C ASP A 113 -7.31 -12.76 22.64
N ALA A 114 -8.59 -12.81 23.04
CA ALA A 114 -9.06 -12.26 24.30
C ALA A 114 -8.37 -12.93 25.51
N ASN A 115 -8.12 -14.25 25.44
CA ASN A 115 -7.45 -14.97 26.52
C ASN A 115 -6.03 -14.45 26.78
N ILE A 116 -5.29 -14.09 25.71
CA ILE A 116 -3.94 -13.51 25.82
C ILE A 116 -4.02 -12.12 26.48
N LYS A 117 -5.00 -11.31 26.08
CA LYS A 117 -5.23 -9.99 26.70
C LYS A 117 -5.63 -10.11 28.16
N ASP A 118 -6.48 -11.08 28.49
CA ASP A 118 -6.96 -11.27 29.86
C ASP A 118 -5.88 -11.88 30.77
N ALA A 119 -5.03 -12.77 30.23
CA ALA A 119 -3.84 -13.24 30.95
C ALA A 119 -2.89 -12.07 31.28
N GLY A 120 -2.66 -11.14 30.35
CA GLY A 120 -1.88 -9.93 30.60
C GLY A 120 -2.48 -9.07 31.72
N LYS A 121 -3.80 -8.84 31.69
CA LYS A 121 -4.51 -8.11 32.74
C LYS A 121 -4.43 -8.83 34.11
N GLY A 122 -4.57 -10.16 34.11
CA GLY A 122 -4.45 -11.00 35.31
C GLY A 122 -3.06 -10.90 35.96
N MET A 123 -2.02 -10.67 35.18
CA MET A 123 -0.66 -10.37 35.64
C MET A 123 -0.45 -8.91 36.11
N GLY A 124 -1.53 -8.11 36.19
CA GLY A 124 -1.46 -6.71 36.62
C GLY A 124 -1.04 -5.70 35.54
N MET A 125 -1.01 -6.08 34.25
CA MET A 125 -0.66 -5.15 33.18
C MET A 125 -1.73 -4.07 33.01
N THR A 126 -1.28 -2.83 32.91
CA THR A 126 -2.15 -1.70 32.55
C THR A 126 -2.61 -1.82 31.09
N ARG A 127 -3.70 -1.14 30.74
CA ARG A 127 -4.20 -1.10 29.33
C ARG A 127 -3.11 -0.69 28.32
N ASN A 128 -2.22 0.23 28.67
CA ASN A 128 -1.14 0.67 27.79
C ASN A 128 -0.03 -0.39 27.66
N GLN A 129 0.24 -1.15 28.71
CA GLN A 129 1.17 -2.28 28.67
C GLN A 129 0.62 -3.41 27.80
N VAL A 130 -0.66 -3.77 27.98
CA VAL A 130 -1.34 -4.75 27.10
C VAL A 130 -1.25 -4.33 25.63
N LEU A 131 -1.57 -3.06 25.31
CA LEU A 131 -1.47 -2.56 23.94
C LEU A 131 -0.03 -2.69 23.39
N ARG A 132 0.97 -2.18 24.11
CA ARG A 132 2.35 -2.09 23.59
C ARG A 132 3.10 -3.41 23.61
N MET A 133 2.83 -4.28 24.59
CA MET A 133 3.59 -5.51 24.81
C MET A 133 2.89 -6.75 24.23
N ILE A 134 1.57 -6.69 23.98
CA ILE A 134 0.77 -7.82 23.49
C ILE A 134 0.11 -7.48 22.16
N GLU A 135 -0.79 -6.49 22.15
CA GLU A 135 -1.64 -6.23 20.97
C GLU A 135 -0.85 -5.73 19.77
N LEU A 136 0.00 -4.71 19.92
CA LEU A 136 0.79 -4.16 18.82
C LEU A 136 1.77 -5.19 18.21
N PRO A 137 2.60 -5.91 19.00
CA PRO A 137 3.50 -6.91 18.45
C PRO A 137 2.78 -8.03 17.68
N LEU A 138 1.62 -8.47 18.18
CA LEU A 138 0.82 -9.51 17.51
C LEU A 138 0.07 -9.00 16.29
N SER A 139 -0.12 -7.68 16.16
CA SER A 139 -0.83 -7.04 15.03
C SER A 139 0.08 -6.54 13.93
N VAL A 140 1.41 -6.51 14.14
CA VAL A 140 2.37 -5.89 13.20
C VAL A 140 2.25 -6.45 11.80
N SER A 141 2.10 -7.76 11.62
CA SER A 141 1.95 -8.39 10.30
C SER A 141 0.70 -7.89 9.56
N VAL A 142 -0.42 -7.75 10.26
CA VAL A 142 -1.68 -7.24 9.68
C VAL A 142 -1.55 -5.75 9.33
N ILE A 143 -0.89 -4.97 10.17
CA ILE A 143 -0.63 -3.53 9.91
C ILE A 143 0.25 -3.36 8.66
N ILE A 144 1.32 -4.15 8.53
CA ILE A 144 2.17 -4.14 7.34
C ILE A 144 1.39 -4.58 6.10
N GLY A 145 0.49 -5.57 6.21
CA GLY A 145 -0.43 -5.95 5.15
C GLY A 145 -1.30 -4.76 4.68
N GLY A 146 -1.77 -3.93 5.60
CA GLY A 146 -2.49 -2.69 5.29
C GLY A 146 -1.64 -1.68 4.52
N ILE A 147 -0.40 -1.46 4.94
CA ILE A 147 0.56 -0.58 4.24
C ILE A 147 0.87 -1.12 2.84
N ARG A 148 1.03 -2.45 2.69
CA ARG A 148 1.26 -3.11 1.40
C ARG A 148 0.11 -2.86 0.43
N ILE A 149 -1.13 -3.07 0.86
CA ILE A 149 -2.32 -2.78 0.04
C ILE A 149 -2.35 -1.29 -0.35
N ALA A 150 -2.08 -0.40 0.60
CA ALA A 150 -2.04 1.04 0.35
C ALA A 150 -0.99 1.42 -0.70
N LEU A 151 0.23 0.86 -0.65
CA LEU A 151 1.29 1.15 -1.62
C LEU A 151 0.96 0.63 -3.02
N VAL A 152 0.40 -0.57 -3.14
CA VAL A 152 -0.02 -1.10 -4.45
C VAL A 152 -1.12 -0.23 -5.07
N VAL A 153 -2.11 0.21 -4.28
CA VAL A 153 -3.14 1.16 -4.72
C VAL A 153 -2.53 2.50 -5.10
N ALA A 154 -1.59 3.02 -4.30
CA ALA A 154 -0.90 4.29 -4.53
C ALA A 154 -0.20 4.35 -5.89
N ILE A 155 0.49 3.27 -6.28
CA ILE A 155 1.16 3.18 -7.59
C ILE A 155 0.15 3.38 -8.74
N GLY A 156 -1.02 2.75 -8.65
CA GLY A 156 -2.09 2.95 -9.62
C GLY A 156 -2.63 4.39 -9.64
N VAL A 157 -2.85 4.98 -8.46
CA VAL A 157 -3.32 6.38 -8.32
C VAL A 157 -2.31 7.35 -8.90
N VAL A 158 -1.01 7.17 -8.63
CA VAL A 158 0.06 8.02 -9.18
C VAL A 158 0.13 7.92 -10.71
N ALA A 159 -0.08 6.74 -11.29
CA ALA A 159 -0.14 6.60 -12.75
C ALA A 159 -1.23 7.47 -13.38
N VAL A 160 -2.41 7.53 -12.73
CA VAL A 160 -3.53 8.39 -13.16
C VAL A 160 -3.23 9.88 -12.93
N GLY A 161 -2.32 10.21 -12.01
CA GLY A 161 -1.91 11.59 -11.70
C GLY A 161 -1.34 12.36 -12.89
N SER A 162 -0.87 11.68 -13.94
CA SER A 162 -0.41 12.32 -15.18
C SER A 162 -1.52 13.09 -15.93
N PHE A 163 -2.82 12.76 -15.72
CA PHE A 163 -3.94 13.56 -16.26
C PHE A 163 -3.98 14.99 -15.72
N ILE A 164 -3.40 15.25 -14.57
CA ILE A 164 -3.31 16.59 -13.98
C ILE A 164 -1.88 17.15 -14.04
N GLY A 165 -1.06 16.67 -14.98
CA GLY A 165 0.29 17.19 -15.24
C GLY A 165 1.37 16.76 -14.25
N ALA A 166 1.12 15.77 -13.39
CA ALA A 166 2.17 15.22 -12.54
C ALA A 166 3.15 14.37 -13.35
N PRO A 167 4.49 14.54 -13.17
CA PRO A 167 5.51 13.80 -13.90
C PRO A 167 5.59 12.36 -13.40
N THR A 168 4.84 11.46 -14.03
CA THR A 168 4.77 10.04 -13.66
C THR A 168 4.99 9.14 -14.87
N LEU A 169 5.24 7.86 -14.65
CA LEU A 169 5.28 6.86 -15.73
C LEU A 169 3.95 6.75 -16.49
N GLY A 170 2.85 7.18 -15.89
CA GLY A 170 1.54 7.27 -16.55
C GLY A 170 1.50 8.27 -17.71
N ASP A 171 2.38 9.28 -17.74
CA ASP A 171 2.49 10.23 -18.86
C ASP A 171 2.82 9.52 -20.17
N ILE A 172 3.70 8.52 -20.12
CA ILE A 172 4.06 7.72 -21.29
C ILE A 172 2.87 6.90 -21.78
N VAL A 173 2.09 6.35 -20.85
CA VAL A 173 0.87 5.59 -21.18
C VAL A 173 -0.15 6.50 -21.86
N ILE A 174 -0.41 7.69 -21.31
CA ILE A 174 -1.34 8.67 -21.91
C ILE A 174 -0.89 9.12 -23.29
N ARG A 175 0.41 9.40 -23.47
CA ARG A 175 0.95 9.70 -24.81
C ARG A 175 0.68 8.58 -25.81
N GLY A 176 0.81 7.34 -25.37
CA GLY A 176 0.50 6.16 -26.17
C GLY A 176 -0.98 6.05 -26.54
N THR A 177 -1.91 6.39 -25.65
CA THR A 177 -3.35 6.37 -25.98
C THR A 177 -3.75 7.42 -27.02
N ASN A 178 -2.98 8.50 -27.14
CA ASN A 178 -3.22 9.58 -28.08
C ASN A 178 -2.43 9.45 -29.41
N ALA A 179 -1.58 8.44 -29.54
CA ALA A 179 -0.75 8.23 -30.72
C ALA A 179 -1.35 7.15 -31.66
N THR A 180 -1.26 7.35 -32.98
CA THR A 180 -1.79 6.40 -33.98
C THR A 180 -1.18 4.99 -33.89
N ASN A 181 0.09 4.88 -33.46
CA ASN A 181 0.80 3.62 -33.24
C ASN A 181 1.34 3.58 -31.78
N GLY A 182 0.47 3.83 -30.81
CA GLY A 182 0.84 4.07 -29.43
C GLY A 182 1.18 2.85 -28.59
N THR A 183 1.03 1.62 -29.12
CA THR A 183 1.24 0.37 -28.36
C THR A 183 2.61 0.34 -27.69
N THR A 184 3.67 0.77 -28.38
CA THR A 184 5.03 0.83 -27.81
C THR A 184 5.10 1.76 -26.60
N PHE A 185 4.49 2.94 -26.66
CA PHE A 185 4.47 3.90 -25.55
C PHE A 185 3.64 3.38 -24.38
N ILE A 186 2.45 2.81 -24.65
CA ILE A 186 1.60 2.22 -23.60
C ILE A 186 2.38 1.16 -22.83
N LEU A 187 3.03 0.22 -23.54
CA LEU A 187 3.81 -0.82 -22.90
C LEU A 187 5.06 -0.27 -22.21
N ALA A 188 5.72 0.72 -22.80
CA ALA A 188 6.91 1.35 -22.22
C ALA A 188 6.62 2.06 -20.89
N GLY A 189 5.42 2.57 -20.69
CA GLY A 189 4.98 3.12 -19.39
C GLY A 189 4.40 2.05 -18.46
N ALA A 190 3.57 1.15 -18.97
CA ALA A 190 2.86 0.16 -18.15
C ALA A 190 3.79 -0.91 -17.53
N ILE A 191 4.82 -1.36 -18.26
CA ILE A 191 5.75 -2.38 -17.76
C ILE A 191 6.51 -1.90 -16.52
N PRO A 192 7.17 -0.72 -16.49
CA PRO A 192 7.82 -0.23 -15.29
C PRO A 192 6.86 -0.02 -14.12
N ILE A 193 5.63 0.46 -14.36
CA ILE A 193 4.60 0.61 -13.30
C ILE A 193 4.29 -0.76 -12.69
N ALA A 194 4.07 -1.79 -13.52
CA ALA A 194 3.81 -3.14 -13.05
C ALA A 194 5.00 -3.73 -12.28
N ILE A 195 6.23 -3.48 -12.74
CA ILE A 195 7.45 -3.93 -12.04
C ILE A 195 7.55 -3.27 -10.66
N ILE A 196 7.32 -1.95 -10.55
CA ILE A 196 7.31 -1.26 -9.25
C ILE A 196 6.29 -1.91 -8.31
N ALA A 197 5.06 -2.13 -8.79
CA ALA A 197 3.99 -2.70 -7.97
C ALA A 197 4.33 -4.10 -7.48
N ILE A 198 4.83 -4.98 -8.36
CA ILE A 198 5.22 -6.35 -8.03
C ILE A 198 6.40 -6.37 -7.04
N VAL A 199 7.43 -5.56 -7.29
CA VAL A 199 8.61 -5.50 -6.42
C VAL A 199 8.22 -5.05 -5.02
N ILE A 200 7.43 -4.00 -4.90
CA ILE A 200 6.94 -3.48 -3.62
C ILE A 200 6.06 -4.53 -2.91
N ASP A 201 5.12 -5.17 -3.63
CA ASP A 201 4.27 -6.22 -3.04
C ASP A 201 5.11 -7.37 -2.49
N VAL A 202 6.08 -7.86 -3.27
CA VAL A 202 6.95 -8.97 -2.86
C VAL A 202 7.83 -8.59 -1.67
N LEU A 203 8.44 -7.40 -1.69
CA LEU A 203 9.29 -6.91 -0.58
C LEU A 203 8.50 -6.78 0.71
N LEU A 204 7.31 -6.17 0.65
CA LEU A 204 6.48 -5.98 1.84
C LEU A 204 5.87 -7.29 2.34
N ARG A 205 5.52 -8.22 1.45
CA ARG A 205 5.10 -9.58 1.81
C ARG A 205 6.21 -10.34 2.54
N PHE A 206 7.45 -10.18 2.11
CA PHE A 206 8.60 -10.78 2.79
C PHE A 206 8.80 -10.17 4.19
N LEU A 207 8.66 -8.84 4.30
CA LEU A 207 8.73 -8.12 5.59
C LEU A 207 7.60 -8.55 6.53
N GLU A 208 6.36 -8.64 6.03
CA GLU A 208 5.19 -9.12 6.75
C GLU A 208 5.44 -10.51 7.34
N LYS A 209 5.94 -11.45 6.54
CA LYS A 209 6.26 -12.81 6.99
C LYS A 209 7.39 -12.87 8.01
N ARG A 210 8.39 -12.00 7.92
CA ARG A 210 9.50 -11.95 8.89
C ARG A 210 9.07 -11.40 10.24
N LEU A 211 8.12 -10.46 10.25
CA LEU A 211 7.63 -9.77 11.43
C LEU A 211 6.41 -10.46 12.05
N ASP A 212 5.90 -11.53 11.43
CA ASP A 212 4.80 -12.33 11.98
C ASP A 212 5.30 -13.23 13.12
N PRO A 213 4.94 -12.95 14.38
CA PRO A 213 5.38 -13.74 15.52
C PRO A 213 4.74 -15.14 15.56
N THR A 214 3.61 -15.35 14.86
CA THR A 214 2.87 -16.63 14.89
C THR A 214 3.56 -17.69 14.04
N THR A 215 4.33 -17.32 13.03
CA THR A 215 5.07 -18.26 12.18
C THR A 215 6.26 -18.92 12.89
N ARG A 216 6.83 -18.28 13.93
CA ARG A 216 7.94 -18.86 14.73
C ARG A 216 7.47 -20.07 15.56
N HIS A 217 6.29 -20.03 16.13
CA HIS A 217 5.77 -21.13 16.96
C HIS A 217 5.36 -22.37 16.15
N ARG A 218 4.84 -22.20 14.94
CA ARG A 218 4.43 -23.31 14.08
C ARG A 218 5.61 -24.18 13.60
N LYS A 219 6.78 -23.57 13.40
CA LYS A 219 8.00 -24.27 12.98
C LYS A 219 8.58 -25.14 14.10
N ASN A 220 8.41 -24.76 15.37
CA ASN A 220 8.88 -25.56 16.52
C ASN A 220 7.96 -26.74 16.82
N GLN A 221 6.66 -26.63 16.55
CA GLN A 221 5.71 -27.74 16.79
C GLN A 221 5.80 -28.84 15.72
N SER A 222 6.19 -28.52 14.49
CA SER A 222 6.39 -29.52 13.43
C SER A 222 7.63 -30.40 13.67
N ASN A 223 8.63 -29.88 14.39
CA ASN A 223 9.85 -30.64 14.73
C ASN A 223 9.69 -31.54 15.98
N HIS A 224 8.57 -31.46 16.70
CA HIS A 224 8.30 -32.25 17.90
C HIS A 224 7.13 -33.23 17.76
N ARG A 225 6.67 -33.56 16.54
CA ARG A 225 5.79 -34.69 16.36
C ARG A 225 6.62 -35.98 16.51
N PRO A 226 6.41 -36.77 17.57
CA PRO A 226 6.99 -38.14 17.61
C PRO A 226 6.45 -38.90 16.42
N GLN A 227 7.34 -39.54 15.68
CA GLN A 227 6.93 -40.54 14.69
C GLN A 227 6.12 -41.61 15.46
N SER A 228 4.81 -41.66 15.18
CA SER A 228 3.96 -42.72 15.71
C SER A 228 4.53 -44.02 15.21
N ILE A 229 5.05 -44.81 16.15
CA ILE A 229 5.53 -46.17 15.99
C ILE A 229 4.37 -46.97 15.42
N ASN A 230 4.48 -47.38 14.16
CA ASN A 230 3.65 -48.43 13.58
C ASN A 230 4.03 -49.75 14.27
N MET A 231 3.15 -50.26 15.13
CA MET A 231 3.05 -51.65 15.47
C MET A 231 1.82 -52.25 14.79
#